data_f31a3facb755d51aff72b5b04785849b
#
_entry.id   f31a3facb755d51aff72b5b04785849b
#
_cell.length_a   1.000
_cell.length_b   1.000
_cell.length_c   1.000
_cell.angle_alpha   90.00
_cell.angle_beta   90.00
_cell.angle_gamma   90.00
#
_symmetry.space_group_name_H-M   'P 1'
#
loop_
_entity.id
_entity.type
_entity.pdbx_description
1 polymer ?
#
loop_
_entity_poly.entity_id
_entity_poly.type
_entity_poly.pdbx_seq_one_letter_code
_entity_poly.pdbx_strand_id
1 'polypeptide(L)'
;MSAPADYEKLGAFYLGRPWDPASEQPTGGPLLYDGRHLTTHAFCVGMTGSGKTGLCLSLLEEAALDGVPAICIDPKGDLGNLLLTFPELRPADFAPWIDPGEAARKGQSIEQRAGEVAALWKSGLGAWGQDGARIGRFRDAVDLAIYTPGSQAGLPLAVLGSLGAPPPGLDAESLAEKVAAAVGGLLTLLGVEADPVQSREHVFLSNLFHHAWSRGQSLDLGGLVRAILEPPLQRVGVLDLETFFPAKDRQALALRLNGLLASPGFASWLEGEPLDVQRLLWTAEGKPRLSVLSIAHLSEAERQFFVTLLLEEVIAWMRAQPGTTSLRALLYMDEVFGFLPPVKEPPTKRLFLTMLKQARAYGVGTVLATQNPVDVDYKALSNCGTWLLGRLQTERDVDRVMDGLAGAAAAAGTTFDAGATRRTLAGLRSRVFLMNDVHEEAPVLFHTRWAMSYLRGPLTRQQIGQLMAERKAGVDAAPSPGGLGAGAAATGTGAGAAGAGAAGAGASGAG
;
A
#
# COMPACT_ATOMS: atom_id res chain seq x y z
N MET A 1 -27.55 22.12 15.05
CA MET A 1 -26.60 21.62 14.08
C MET A 1 -26.17 22.81 13.22
N SER A 2 -24.91 23.26 13.27
CA SER A 2 -24.42 24.31 12.36
C SER A 2 -24.49 23.79 10.92
N ALA A 3 -24.74 24.66 9.94
CA ALA A 3 -24.66 24.31 8.52
C ALA A 3 -23.29 23.70 8.22
N PRO A 4 -23.20 22.66 7.35
CA PRO A 4 -21.90 22.12 6.94
C PRO A 4 -21.05 23.24 6.36
N ALA A 5 -19.75 23.20 6.64
CA ALA A 5 -18.81 24.19 6.09
C ALA A 5 -18.82 24.11 4.56
N ASP A 6 -18.57 25.23 3.88
CA ASP A 6 -18.61 25.33 2.41
C ASP A 6 -17.70 24.32 1.67
N TYR A 7 -16.76 23.70 2.37
CA TYR A 7 -15.86 22.69 1.83
C TYR A 7 -16.34 21.24 2.01
N GLU A 8 -17.43 20.99 2.72
CA GLU A 8 -17.97 19.63 2.91
C GLU A 8 -18.88 19.24 1.73
N LYS A 9 -18.27 18.89 0.59
CA LYS A 9 -18.97 18.47 -0.63
C LYS A 9 -18.40 17.14 -1.10
N LEU A 10 -19.25 16.17 -1.35
CA LEU A 10 -18.86 14.85 -1.86
C LEU A 10 -18.07 14.99 -3.18
N GLY A 11 -16.91 14.35 -3.25
CA GLY A 11 -16.01 14.39 -4.39
C GLY A 11 -15.10 15.62 -4.42
N ALA A 12 -15.21 16.55 -3.48
CA ALA A 12 -14.44 17.78 -3.42
C ALA A 12 -13.49 17.76 -2.21
N PHE A 13 -12.22 17.51 -2.45
CA PHE A 13 -11.19 17.39 -1.42
C PHE A 13 -10.67 18.77 -1.00
N TYR A 14 -10.87 19.13 0.25
CA TYR A 14 -10.35 20.37 0.81
C TYR A 14 -8.85 20.26 1.10
N LEU A 15 -8.01 20.75 0.19
CA LEU A 15 -6.56 20.66 0.31
C LEU A 15 -5.91 21.87 0.98
N GLY A 16 -6.54 23.04 0.95
CA GLY A 16 -5.96 24.28 1.49
C GLY A 16 -6.68 25.53 1.02
N ARG A 17 -5.91 26.62 0.85
CA ARG A 17 -6.40 27.89 0.28
C ARG A 17 -5.42 28.38 -0.78
N PRO A 18 -5.87 29.08 -1.83
CA PRO A 18 -4.98 29.74 -2.78
C PRO A 18 -3.96 30.62 -2.05
N TRP A 19 -2.75 30.69 -2.58
CA TRP A 19 -1.64 31.46 -2.01
C TRP A 19 -1.28 32.62 -2.92
N ASP A 20 -1.19 33.81 -2.36
CA ASP A 20 -0.68 34.98 -3.07
C ASP A 20 0.80 35.19 -2.76
N PRO A 21 1.71 35.05 -3.75
CA PRO A 21 3.13 35.26 -3.55
C PRO A 21 3.51 36.70 -3.25
N ALA A 22 2.67 37.69 -3.63
CA ALA A 22 2.96 39.08 -3.38
C ALA A 22 2.73 39.50 -1.93
N SER A 23 1.62 39.08 -1.34
CA SER A 23 1.31 39.32 0.07
C SER A 23 1.88 38.27 1.01
N GLU A 24 2.34 37.15 0.47
CA GLU A 24 2.80 35.97 1.22
C GLU A 24 1.75 35.42 2.22
N GLN A 25 0.50 35.39 1.81
CA GLN A 25 -0.62 34.95 2.62
C GLN A 25 -1.58 34.04 1.84
N PRO A 26 -2.28 33.13 2.53
CA PRO A 26 -3.42 32.46 1.95
C PRO A 26 -4.53 33.48 1.62
N THR A 27 -5.13 33.34 0.45
CA THR A 27 -6.19 34.24 -0.04
C THR A 27 -7.44 33.44 -0.37
N GLY A 28 -8.59 34.12 -0.39
CA GLY A 28 -9.85 33.53 -0.84
C GLY A 28 -10.43 32.44 0.06
N GLY A 29 -11.34 31.68 -0.54
CA GLY A 29 -12.02 30.54 0.08
C GLY A 29 -11.19 29.26 0.06
N PRO A 30 -11.81 28.11 0.42
CA PRO A 30 -11.15 26.82 0.36
C PRO A 30 -10.79 26.43 -1.06
N LEU A 31 -9.60 25.85 -1.25
CA LEU A 31 -9.23 25.18 -2.48
C LEU A 31 -9.80 23.76 -2.42
N LEU A 32 -10.74 23.50 -3.31
CA LEU A 32 -11.42 22.21 -3.45
C LEU A 32 -10.88 21.52 -4.71
N TYR A 33 -10.30 20.34 -4.50
CA TYR A 33 -9.78 19.48 -5.57
C TYR A 33 -10.82 18.41 -5.92
N ASP A 34 -11.13 18.22 -7.18
CA ASP A 34 -12.04 17.15 -7.61
C ASP A 34 -11.36 15.78 -7.43
N GLY A 35 -11.85 14.99 -6.47
CA GLY A 35 -11.30 13.67 -6.16
C GLY A 35 -11.29 12.72 -7.36
N ARG A 36 -12.19 12.91 -8.38
CA ARG A 36 -12.22 12.09 -9.60
C ARG A 36 -10.95 12.26 -10.44
N HIS A 37 -10.28 13.42 -10.36
CA HIS A 37 -9.03 13.66 -11.08
C HIS A 37 -7.91 12.71 -10.62
N LEU A 38 -7.97 12.14 -9.39
CA LEU A 38 -7.04 11.13 -8.94
C LEU A 38 -7.09 9.82 -9.76
N THR A 39 -8.16 9.57 -10.52
CA THR A 39 -8.19 8.43 -11.45
C THR A 39 -7.12 8.57 -12.55
N THR A 40 -6.67 9.79 -12.85
CA THR A 40 -5.55 10.05 -13.74
C THR A 40 -4.21 10.13 -13.01
N HIS A 41 -4.16 9.65 -11.78
CA HIS A 41 -3.00 9.53 -10.92
C HIS A 41 -2.39 10.88 -10.49
N ALA A 42 -1.69 10.86 -9.36
CA ALA A 42 -1.04 12.06 -8.85
C ALA A 42 0.42 11.80 -8.47
N PHE A 43 1.24 12.82 -8.64
CA PHE A 43 2.63 12.82 -8.21
C PHE A 43 2.89 13.99 -7.26
N CYS A 44 3.31 13.68 -6.03
CA CYS A 44 3.64 14.66 -5.01
C CYS A 44 5.14 14.70 -4.76
N VAL A 45 5.77 15.84 -4.98
CA VAL A 45 7.20 16.01 -4.77
C VAL A 45 7.49 17.21 -3.89
N GLY A 46 8.50 17.06 -3.02
CA GLY A 46 8.97 18.14 -2.17
C GLY A 46 10.02 17.67 -1.19
N MET A 47 11.04 18.48 -0.96
CA MET A 47 12.12 18.18 -0.03
C MET A 47 11.62 18.05 1.41
N THR A 48 12.47 17.54 2.28
CA THR A 48 12.21 17.49 3.74
C THR A 48 11.83 18.87 4.27
N GLY A 49 10.75 18.97 5.04
CA GLY A 49 10.23 20.23 5.56
C GLY A 49 9.39 21.05 4.58
N SER A 50 9.16 20.58 3.35
CA SER A 50 8.24 21.26 2.40
C SER A 50 6.77 21.17 2.83
N GLY A 51 6.41 20.23 3.71
CA GLY A 51 5.01 19.94 4.09
C GLY A 51 4.37 18.80 3.29
N LYS A 52 5.14 18.05 2.49
CA LYS A 52 4.67 16.95 1.63
C LYS A 52 3.82 15.94 2.41
N THR A 53 4.33 15.40 3.53
CA THR A 53 3.59 14.42 4.35
C THR A 53 2.24 14.98 4.81
N GLY A 54 2.19 16.23 5.27
CA GLY A 54 0.94 16.89 5.69
C GLY A 54 -0.08 17.01 4.55
N LEU A 55 0.36 17.38 3.34
CA LEU A 55 -0.51 17.45 2.16
C LEU A 55 -1.03 16.06 1.76
N CYS A 56 -0.15 15.05 1.72
CA CYS A 56 -0.55 13.69 1.36
C CYS A 56 -1.50 13.08 2.39
N LEU A 57 -1.28 13.31 3.70
CA LEU A 57 -2.23 12.89 4.72
C LEU A 57 -3.57 13.61 4.56
N SER A 58 -3.55 14.93 4.28
CA SER A 58 -4.79 15.68 4.03
C SER A 58 -5.58 15.12 2.85
N LEU A 59 -4.90 14.69 1.77
CA LEU A 59 -5.54 14.05 0.63
C LEU A 59 -6.18 12.71 1.02
N LEU A 60 -5.48 11.87 1.81
CA LEU A 60 -6.01 10.60 2.31
C LEU A 60 -7.16 10.80 3.29
N GLU A 61 -7.10 11.84 4.14
CA GLU A 61 -8.19 12.21 5.05
C GLU A 61 -9.46 12.61 4.29
N GLU A 62 -9.33 13.40 3.20
CA GLU A 62 -10.46 13.78 2.36
C GLU A 62 -11.05 12.57 1.62
N ALA A 63 -10.19 11.72 1.04
CA ALA A 63 -10.63 10.49 0.39
C ALA A 63 -11.45 9.60 1.35
N ALA A 64 -10.98 9.47 2.59
CA ALA A 64 -11.67 8.68 3.62
C ALA A 64 -13.02 9.30 4.03
N LEU A 65 -13.11 10.63 4.16
CA LEU A 65 -14.35 11.34 4.43
C LEU A 65 -15.39 11.10 3.34
N ASP A 66 -14.94 10.95 2.10
CA ASP A 66 -15.79 10.65 0.94
C ASP A 66 -16.05 9.14 0.74
N GLY A 67 -15.61 8.32 1.69
CA GLY A 67 -15.83 6.87 1.64
C GLY A 67 -14.91 6.15 0.63
N VAL A 68 -13.83 6.77 0.18
CA VAL A 68 -12.86 6.16 -0.72
C VAL A 68 -11.78 5.45 0.10
N PRO A 69 -11.66 4.11 -0.02
CA PRO A 69 -10.63 3.35 0.68
C PRO A 69 -9.25 3.55 0.05
N ALA A 70 -8.19 3.29 0.83
CA ALA A 70 -6.83 3.35 0.31
C ALA A 70 -5.90 2.28 0.89
N ILE A 71 -5.00 1.80 0.03
CA ILE A 71 -3.80 1.05 0.42
C ILE A 71 -2.64 2.03 0.42
N CYS A 72 -2.00 2.18 1.58
CA CYS A 72 -0.94 3.16 1.81
C CYS A 72 0.39 2.43 2.10
N ILE A 73 1.31 2.42 1.14
CA ILE A 73 2.65 1.81 1.29
C ILE A 73 3.56 2.81 2.00
N ASP A 74 4.10 2.41 3.15
CA ASP A 74 4.87 3.28 4.06
C ASP A 74 6.29 2.75 4.32
N PRO A 75 7.27 3.12 3.48
CA PRO A 75 8.67 2.76 3.68
C PRO A 75 9.38 3.53 4.79
N LYS A 76 8.79 4.62 5.29
CA LYS A 76 9.38 5.51 6.31
C LYS A 76 8.81 5.33 7.71
N GLY A 77 7.57 4.87 7.82
CA GLY A 77 6.86 4.74 9.09
C GLY A 77 6.09 5.99 9.53
N ASP A 78 5.89 6.97 8.62
CA ASP A 78 5.20 8.23 8.92
C ASP A 78 3.69 8.16 8.78
N LEU A 79 3.17 7.25 7.95
CA LEU A 79 1.73 7.17 7.65
C LEU A 79 0.88 6.60 8.79
N GLY A 80 1.51 5.92 9.73
CA GLY A 80 0.85 5.51 10.98
C GLY A 80 0.24 6.68 11.76
N ASN A 81 0.69 7.92 11.50
CA ASN A 81 0.12 9.14 12.06
C ASN A 81 -1.36 9.36 11.67
N LEU A 82 -1.86 8.73 10.60
CA LEU A 82 -3.30 8.72 10.25
C LEU A 82 -4.19 8.20 11.38
N LEU A 83 -3.64 7.37 12.27
CA LEU A 83 -4.36 6.83 13.42
C LEU A 83 -4.32 7.77 14.64
N LEU A 84 -3.45 8.78 14.63
CA LEU A 84 -3.31 9.75 15.72
C LEU A 84 -4.33 10.89 15.57
N THR A 85 -5.59 10.58 15.76
CA THR A 85 -6.72 11.49 15.60
C THR A 85 -7.45 11.66 16.92
N PHE A 86 -7.58 12.90 17.40
CA PHE A 86 -8.06 13.23 18.72
C PHE A 86 -9.21 14.24 18.64
N PRO A 87 -10.49 13.79 18.55
CA PRO A 87 -11.64 14.69 18.42
C PRO A 87 -11.78 15.70 19.56
N GLU A 88 -11.43 15.28 20.78
CA GLU A 88 -11.53 16.15 21.95
C GLU A 88 -10.36 17.14 22.07
N LEU A 89 -9.25 16.90 21.36
CA LEU A 89 -8.04 17.73 21.40
C LEU A 89 -7.53 18.02 22.82
N ARG A 90 -7.66 17.05 23.74
CA ARG A 90 -7.22 17.18 25.13
C ARG A 90 -5.72 16.92 25.25
N PRO A 91 -4.99 17.58 26.14
CA PRO A 91 -3.58 17.28 26.39
C PRO A 91 -3.29 15.80 26.67
N ALA A 92 -4.19 15.11 27.39
CA ALA A 92 -4.07 13.69 27.71
C ALA A 92 -4.07 12.79 26.44
N ASP A 93 -4.73 13.21 25.37
CA ASP A 93 -4.79 12.45 24.10
C ASP A 93 -3.43 12.49 23.38
N PHE A 94 -2.65 13.56 23.52
CA PHE A 94 -1.34 13.74 22.91
C PHE A 94 -0.20 13.20 23.79
N ALA A 95 -0.36 13.17 25.12
CA ALA A 95 0.70 12.82 26.05
C ALA A 95 1.42 11.49 25.75
N PRO A 96 0.72 10.38 25.37
CA PRO A 96 1.38 9.11 25.02
C PRO A 96 2.30 9.19 23.79
N TRP A 97 2.14 10.22 22.98
CA TRP A 97 2.85 10.40 21.70
C TRP A 97 3.94 11.45 21.74
N ILE A 98 4.13 12.14 22.89
CA ILE A 98 5.20 13.10 23.09
C ILE A 98 6.54 12.37 23.21
N ASP A 99 7.54 12.86 22.49
CA ASP A 99 8.92 12.39 22.65
C ASP A 99 9.51 12.93 23.98
N PRO A 100 9.85 12.05 24.94
CA PRO A 100 10.43 12.48 26.21
C PRO A 100 11.72 13.28 26.04
N GLY A 101 12.55 12.93 25.03
CA GLY A 101 13.77 13.64 24.74
C GLY A 101 13.53 15.05 24.20
N GLU A 102 12.47 15.26 23.42
CA GLU A 102 12.06 16.60 22.97
C GLU A 102 11.56 17.45 24.14
N ALA A 103 10.70 16.90 25.01
CA ALA A 103 10.20 17.57 26.19
C ALA A 103 11.38 18.00 27.11
N ALA A 104 12.31 17.08 27.38
CA ALA A 104 13.49 17.34 28.20
C ALA A 104 14.40 18.45 27.62
N ARG A 105 14.62 18.45 26.28
CA ARG A 105 15.39 19.53 25.61
C ARG A 105 14.77 20.91 25.76
N LYS A 106 13.43 20.96 25.91
CA LYS A 106 12.67 22.20 26.15
C LYS A 106 12.52 22.55 27.63
N GLY A 107 13.07 21.73 28.56
CA GLY A 107 12.90 21.90 29.98
C GLY A 107 11.46 21.71 30.48
N GLN A 108 10.67 20.90 29.80
CA GLN A 108 9.25 20.69 30.04
C GLN A 108 8.96 19.26 30.50
N SER A 109 7.88 19.09 31.29
CA SER A 109 7.32 17.76 31.50
C SER A 109 6.53 17.30 30.26
N ILE A 110 6.23 15.98 30.17
CA ILE A 110 5.42 15.40 29.09
C ILE A 110 4.04 16.08 29.06
N GLU A 111 3.42 16.31 30.23
CA GLU A 111 2.10 16.94 30.36
C GLU A 111 2.12 18.39 29.87
N GLN A 112 3.14 19.16 30.22
CA GLN A 112 3.33 20.54 29.75
C GLN A 112 3.47 20.57 28.22
N ARG A 113 4.33 19.70 27.67
CA ARG A 113 4.52 19.60 26.23
C ARG A 113 3.25 19.15 25.51
N ALA A 114 2.52 18.17 26.05
CA ALA A 114 1.23 17.73 25.51
C ALA A 114 0.19 18.85 25.50
N GLY A 115 0.17 19.70 26.54
CA GLY A 115 -0.71 20.87 26.59
C GLY A 115 -0.42 21.88 25.48
N GLU A 116 0.87 22.18 25.22
CA GLU A 116 1.28 23.07 24.13
C GLU A 116 0.91 22.49 22.76
N VAL A 117 1.16 21.19 22.55
CA VAL A 117 0.85 20.51 21.28
C VAL A 117 -0.65 20.48 21.04
N ALA A 118 -1.46 20.17 22.06
CA ALA A 118 -2.93 20.19 21.95
C ALA A 118 -3.45 21.58 21.58
N ALA A 119 -2.92 22.63 22.23
CA ALA A 119 -3.28 24.02 21.92
C ALA A 119 -2.87 24.42 20.49
N LEU A 120 -1.67 24.02 20.05
CA LEU A 120 -1.18 24.25 18.68
C LEU A 120 -2.08 23.56 17.65
N TRP A 121 -2.45 22.28 17.88
CA TRP A 121 -3.32 21.54 16.97
C TRP A 121 -4.71 22.17 16.90
N LYS A 122 -5.29 22.52 18.03
CA LYS A 122 -6.60 23.19 18.11
C LYS A 122 -6.60 24.52 17.35
N SER A 123 -5.59 25.37 17.58
CA SER A 123 -5.48 26.66 16.89
C SER A 123 -5.19 26.50 15.39
N GLY A 124 -4.32 25.52 15.05
CA GLY A 124 -3.99 25.19 13.67
C GLY A 124 -5.21 24.74 12.87
N LEU A 125 -6.00 23.82 13.41
CA LEU A 125 -7.26 23.38 12.79
C LEU A 125 -8.26 24.54 12.66
N GLY A 126 -8.45 25.31 13.73
CA GLY A 126 -9.38 26.44 13.73
C GLY A 126 -9.05 27.52 12.69
N ALA A 127 -7.76 27.79 12.43
CA ALA A 127 -7.33 28.71 11.39
C ALA A 127 -7.74 28.28 9.96
N TRP A 128 -7.99 26.98 9.78
CA TRP A 128 -8.47 26.38 8.52
C TRP A 128 -9.97 26.03 8.53
N GLY A 129 -10.71 26.52 9.53
CA GLY A 129 -12.12 26.25 9.66
C GLY A 129 -12.46 24.81 10.04
N GLN A 130 -11.49 24.07 10.57
CA GLN A 130 -11.65 22.68 11.00
C GLN A 130 -11.72 22.60 12.54
N ASP A 131 -12.35 21.55 13.03
CA ASP A 131 -12.56 21.34 14.48
C ASP A 131 -12.49 19.84 14.85
N GLY A 132 -12.67 19.56 16.13
CA GLY A 132 -12.69 18.18 16.62
C GLY A 132 -13.87 17.36 16.10
N ALA A 133 -14.99 18.00 15.76
CA ALA A 133 -16.14 17.29 15.18
C ALA A 133 -15.80 16.74 13.78
N ARG A 134 -14.99 17.46 13.00
CA ARG A 134 -14.48 16.95 11.71
C ARG A 134 -13.57 15.74 11.90
N ILE A 135 -12.71 15.77 12.92
CA ILE A 135 -11.88 14.61 13.28
C ILE A 135 -12.76 13.41 13.66
N GLY A 136 -13.84 13.65 14.43
CA GLY A 136 -14.82 12.61 14.76
C GLY A 136 -15.42 11.98 13.52
N ARG A 137 -15.91 12.80 12.56
CA ARG A 137 -16.44 12.30 11.28
C ARG A 137 -15.43 11.48 10.49
N PHE A 138 -14.16 11.91 10.43
CA PHE A 138 -13.13 11.13 9.77
C PHE A 138 -12.95 9.74 10.40
N ARG A 139 -12.90 9.65 11.74
CA ARG A 139 -12.82 8.36 12.44
C ARG A 139 -14.02 7.46 12.20
N ASP A 140 -15.21 8.06 12.15
CA ASP A 140 -16.43 7.31 11.92
C ASP A 140 -16.57 6.85 10.47
N ALA A 141 -16.06 7.62 9.51
CA ALA A 141 -16.15 7.33 8.08
C ALA A 141 -15.28 6.14 7.64
N VAL A 142 -14.15 5.91 8.30
CA VAL A 142 -13.13 4.97 7.83
C VAL A 142 -12.67 4.02 8.92
N ASP A 143 -12.27 2.83 8.52
CA ASP A 143 -11.54 1.87 9.33
C ASP A 143 -10.03 2.06 9.10
N LEU A 144 -9.26 2.34 10.16
CA LEU A 144 -7.82 2.61 10.08
C LEU A 144 -7.02 1.41 10.58
N ALA A 145 -6.12 0.85 9.77
CA ALA A 145 -5.33 -0.33 10.12
C ALA A 145 -3.84 -0.14 9.77
N ILE A 146 -2.94 -0.62 10.63
CA ILE A 146 -1.51 -0.71 10.35
C ILE A 146 -1.12 -2.16 10.25
N TYR A 147 -0.74 -2.58 9.06
CA TYR A 147 -0.16 -3.89 8.78
C TYR A 147 1.36 -3.81 8.76
N THR A 148 2.02 -4.83 9.31
CA THR A 148 3.49 -4.93 9.35
C THR A 148 3.95 -6.27 8.80
N PRO A 149 4.08 -6.42 7.46
CA PRO A 149 4.55 -7.67 6.84
C PRO A 149 5.89 -8.12 7.45
N GLY A 150 6.02 -9.39 7.74
CA GLY A 150 7.24 -9.92 8.36
C GLY A 150 7.48 -9.45 9.82
N SER A 151 6.46 -8.92 10.50
CA SER A 151 6.57 -8.44 11.88
C SER A 151 5.24 -8.54 12.64
N GLN A 152 5.33 -8.79 13.95
CA GLN A 152 4.21 -8.81 14.88
C GLN A 152 3.91 -7.43 15.51
N ALA A 153 4.57 -6.36 15.08
CA ALA A 153 4.37 -5.03 15.66
C ALA A 153 2.95 -4.50 15.42
N GLY A 154 2.50 -4.45 14.18
CA GLY A 154 1.12 -4.14 13.77
C GLY A 154 0.30 -5.42 13.55
N LEU A 155 -0.68 -5.34 12.66
CA LEU A 155 -1.41 -6.51 12.20
C LEU A 155 -0.48 -7.34 11.30
N PRO A 156 -0.28 -8.63 11.58
CA PRO A 156 0.52 -9.48 10.72
C PRO A 156 -0.21 -9.75 9.40
N LEU A 157 0.55 -9.91 8.32
CA LEU A 157 0.03 -10.16 6.98
C LEU A 157 0.72 -11.39 6.38
N ALA A 158 -0.05 -12.42 6.09
CA ALA A 158 0.41 -13.65 5.46
C ALA A 158 0.64 -13.41 3.96
N VAL A 159 1.84 -12.98 3.60
CA VAL A 159 2.19 -12.60 2.22
C VAL A 159 2.45 -13.80 1.34
N LEU A 160 3.00 -14.88 1.90
CA LEU A 160 3.37 -16.07 1.12
C LEU A 160 2.17 -16.93 0.71
N GLY A 161 0.99 -16.68 1.25
CA GLY A 161 -0.25 -17.24 0.75
C GLY A 161 -0.59 -16.79 -0.69
N SER A 162 -0.06 -15.66 -1.12
CA SER A 162 -0.21 -15.14 -2.49
C SER A 162 0.60 -15.91 -3.54
N LEU A 163 1.51 -16.82 -3.13
CA LEU A 163 2.13 -17.81 -4.02
C LEU A 163 1.20 -19.01 -4.33
N GLY A 164 -0.03 -18.98 -3.85
CA GLY A 164 -1.06 -19.94 -4.19
C GLY A 164 -1.48 -19.89 -5.65
N ALA A 165 -2.11 -20.95 -6.13
CA ALA A 165 -2.68 -20.98 -7.48
C ALA A 165 -3.70 -19.85 -7.64
N PRO A 166 -3.64 -19.10 -8.74
CA PRO A 166 -4.64 -18.08 -9.03
C PRO A 166 -6.02 -18.69 -9.23
N PRO A 167 -7.11 -17.90 -9.13
CA PRO A 167 -8.45 -18.38 -9.43
C PRO A 167 -8.53 -19.02 -10.82
N PRO A 168 -9.36 -20.02 -11.03
CA PRO A 168 -9.54 -20.64 -12.33
C PRO A 168 -10.15 -19.63 -13.33
N GLY A 169 -9.69 -19.71 -14.59
CA GLY A 169 -10.21 -18.85 -15.67
C GLY A 169 -9.32 -17.68 -16.05
N LEU A 170 -8.13 -17.55 -15.49
CA LEU A 170 -7.12 -16.62 -16.01
C LEU A 170 -6.69 -17.02 -17.42
N ASP A 171 -6.59 -16.03 -18.31
CA ASP A 171 -5.99 -16.23 -19.63
C ASP A 171 -4.47 -16.50 -19.51
N ALA A 172 -3.89 -17.04 -20.59
CA ALA A 172 -2.50 -17.46 -20.60
C ALA A 172 -1.52 -16.31 -20.37
N GLU A 173 -1.84 -15.10 -20.85
CA GLU A 173 -0.99 -13.91 -20.69
C GLU A 173 -0.99 -13.44 -19.23
N SER A 174 -2.17 -13.32 -18.61
CA SER A 174 -2.32 -12.96 -17.21
C SER A 174 -1.65 -13.98 -16.27
N LEU A 175 -1.75 -15.28 -16.58
CA LEU A 175 -1.06 -16.32 -15.83
C LEU A 175 0.47 -16.17 -15.94
N ALA A 176 0.98 -15.92 -17.15
CA ALA A 176 2.41 -15.73 -17.36
C ALA A 176 2.95 -14.48 -16.65
N GLU A 177 2.19 -13.36 -16.65
CA GLU A 177 2.54 -12.15 -15.91
C GLU A 177 2.63 -12.44 -14.40
N LYS A 178 1.63 -13.12 -13.83
CA LYS A 178 1.60 -13.47 -12.41
C LYS A 178 2.75 -14.41 -12.02
N VAL A 179 3.05 -15.39 -12.86
CA VAL A 179 4.22 -16.27 -12.66
C VAL A 179 5.52 -15.48 -12.67
N ALA A 180 5.71 -14.60 -13.67
CA ALA A 180 6.94 -13.80 -13.79
C ALA A 180 7.17 -12.89 -12.58
N ALA A 181 6.12 -12.29 -12.04
CA ALA A 181 6.21 -11.45 -10.86
C ALA A 181 6.48 -12.25 -9.58
N ALA A 182 5.78 -13.36 -9.36
CA ALA A 182 6.03 -14.23 -8.21
C ALA A 182 7.47 -14.74 -8.18
N VAL A 183 7.98 -15.19 -9.34
CA VAL A 183 9.36 -15.67 -9.49
C VAL A 183 10.36 -14.53 -9.33
N GLY A 184 10.13 -13.38 -9.97
CA GLY A 184 11.00 -12.21 -9.88
C GLY A 184 11.09 -11.69 -8.44
N GLY A 185 9.96 -11.60 -7.73
CA GLY A 185 9.93 -11.23 -6.32
C GLY A 185 10.71 -12.22 -5.45
N LEU A 186 10.49 -13.51 -5.64
CA LEU A 186 11.17 -14.56 -4.89
C LEU A 186 12.68 -14.56 -5.10
N LEU A 187 13.14 -14.43 -6.36
CA LEU A 187 14.56 -14.35 -6.68
C LEU A 187 15.21 -13.10 -6.10
N THR A 188 14.50 -11.97 -6.12
CA THR A 188 14.95 -10.73 -5.47
C THR A 188 15.13 -10.93 -3.96
N LEU A 189 14.18 -11.61 -3.29
CA LEU A 189 14.28 -11.95 -1.88
C LEU A 189 15.49 -12.85 -1.57
N LEU A 190 15.85 -13.74 -2.50
CA LEU A 190 17.04 -14.60 -2.42
C LEU A 190 18.35 -13.87 -2.76
N GLY A 191 18.31 -12.59 -3.11
CA GLY A 191 19.46 -11.82 -3.55
C GLY A 191 20.01 -12.28 -4.91
N VAL A 192 19.15 -12.85 -5.77
CA VAL A 192 19.49 -13.27 -7.12
C VAL A 192 18.98 -12.22 -8.11
N GLU A 193 19.88 -11.49 -8.74
CA GLU A 193 19.55 -10.65 -9.89
C GLU A 193 19.29 -11.54 -11.09
N ALA A 194 18.03 -11.60 -11.53
CA ALA A 194 17.63 -12.53 -12.59
C ALA A 194 16.85 -11.81 -13.69
N ASP A 195 17.38 -11.86 -14.90
CA ASP A 195 16.64 -11.45 -16.11
C ASP A 195 15.54 -12.49 -16.41
N PRO A 196 14.29 -12.09 -16.65
CA PRO A 196 13.18 -13.03 -16.89
C PRO A 196 13.36 -13.98 -18.06
N VAL A 197 14.17 -13.61 -19.06
CA VAL A 197 14.37 -14.39 -20.29
C VAL A 197 15.70 -15.14 -20.29
N GLN A 198 16.74 -14.58 -19.67
CA GLN A 198 18.11 -15.12 -19.77
C GLN A 198 18.53 -15.94 -18.55
N SER A 199 17.99 -15.64 -17.37
CA SER A 199 18.33 -16.34 -16.14
C SER A 199 17.76 -17.76 -16.10
N ARG A 200 18.63 -18.75 -15.95
CA ARG A 200 18.22 -20.17 -15.84
C ARG A 200 17.30 -20.40 -14.63
N GLU A 201 17.61 -19.76 -13.50
CA GLU A 201 16.82 -19.81 -12.29
C GLU A 201 15.40 -19.28 -12.52
N HIS A 202 15.29 -18.11 -13.18
CA HIS A 202 13.99 -17.51 -13.48
C HIS A 202 13.17 -18.38 -14.42
N VAL A 203 13.75 -18.83 -15.52
CA VAL A 203 13.06 -19.69 -16.49
C VAL A 203 12.64 -21.02 -15.86
N PHE A 204 13.50 -21.63 -15.03
CA PHE A 204 13.19 -22.89 -14.36
C PHE A 204 12.04 -22.76 -13.38
N LEU A 205 12.12 -21.76 -12.47
CA LEU A 205 11.04 -21.49 -11.49
C LEU A 205 9.72 -21.14 -12.18
N SER A 206 9.78 -20.33 -13.25
CA SER A 206 8.59 -19.97 -14.02
C SER A 206 7.89 -21.20 -14.62
N ASN A 207 8.66 -22.17 -15.11
CA ASN A 207 8.09 -23.44 -15.59
C ASN A 207 7.47 -24.26 -14.45
N LEU A 208 8.06 -24.28 -13.25
CA LEU A 208 7.49 -24.96 -12.08
C LEU A 208 6.15 -24.33 -11.66
N PHE A 209 6.11 -22.99 -11.50
CA PHE A 209 4.89 -22.28 -11.15
C PHE A 209 3.82 -22.46 -12.22
N HIS A 210 4.16 -22.30 -13.49
CA HIS A 210 3.21 -22.49 -14.59
C HIS A 210 2.67 -23.91 -14.61
N HIS A 211 3.53 -24.93 -14.39
CA HIS A 211 3.10 -26.34 -14.32
C HIS A 211 2.12 -26.59 -13.19
N ALA A 212 2.34 -26.03 -12.01
CA ALA A 212 1.45 -26.20 -10.87
C ALA A 212 0.17 -25.37 -11.04
N TRP A 213 0.28 -24.08 -11.33
CA TRP A 213 -0.87 -23.17 -11.37
C TRP A 213 -1.83 -23.43 -12.54
N SER A 214 -1.31 -23.87 -13.70
CA SER A 214 -2.17 -24.31 -14.81
C SER A 214 -3.05 -25.54 -14.47
N ARG A 215 -2.72 -26.25 -13.37
CA ARG A 215 -3.47 -27.38 -12.83
C ARG A 215 -4.27 -27.02 -11.56
N GLY A 216 -4.29 -25.74 -11.20
CA GLY A 216 -4.94 -25.28 -9.97
C GLY A 216 -4.22 -25.73 -8.68
N GLN A 217 -2.96 -26.11 -8.78
CA GLN A 217 -2.15 -26.56 -7.64
C GLN A 217 -1.36 -25.40 -7.06
N SER A 218 -1.59 -25.09 -5.79
CA SER A 218 -0.80 -24.10 -5.05
C SER A 218 0.57 -24.67 -4.71
N LEU A 219 1.59 -23.83 -4.80
CA LEU A 219 2.94 -24.12 -4.34
C LEU A 219 3.23 -23.26 -3.12
N ASP A 220 3.23 -23.87 -1.94
CA ASP A 220 3.88 -23.26 -0.78
C ASP A 220 5.42 -23.35 -0.94
N LEU A 221 6.16 -22.63 -0.11
CA LEU A 221 7.62 -22.65 -0.21
C LEU A 221 8.22 -24.04 0.02
N GLY A 222 7.62 -24.84 0.92
CA GLY A 222 8.06 -26.23 1.15
C GLY A 222 7.82 -27.12 -0.07
N GLY A 223 6.65 -26.97 -0.70
CA GLY A 223 6.30 -27.62 -1.97
C GLY A 223 7.24 -27.18 -3.10
N LEU A 224 7.57 -25.89 -3.15
CA LEU A 224 8.50 -25.38 -4.12
C LEU A 224 9.92 -25.94 -3.95
N VAL A 225 10.44 -26.03 -2.71
CA VAL A 225 11.72 -26.67 -2.42
C VAL A 225 11.72 -28.13 -2.91
N ARG A 226 10.65 -28.89 -2.62
CA ARG A 226 10.50 -30.27 -3.13
C ARG A 226 10.47 -30.32 -4.66
N ALA A 227 9.68 -29.43 -5.28
CA ALA A 227 9.57 -29.37 -6.74
C ALA A 227 10.89 -28.97 -7.43
N ILE A 228 11.77 -28.20 -6.76
CA ILE A 228 13.10 -27.88 -7.26
C ILE A 228 14.02 -29.10 -7.19
N LEU A 229 13.98 -29.86 -6.09
CA LEU A 229 14.81 -31.06 -5.91
C LEU A 229 14.33 -32.23 -6.79
N GLU A 230 13.03 -32.42 -6.87
CA GLU A 230 12.35 -33.48 -7.64
C GLU A 230 11.37 -32.84 -8.64
N PRO A 231 11.86 -32.26 -9.74
CA PRO A 231 11.02 -31.52 -10.66
C PRO A 231 10.03 -32.42 -11.40
N PRO A 232 8.76 -32.01 -11.53
CA PRO A 232 7.77 -32.70 -12.35
C PRO A 232 8.00 -32.51 -13.86
N LEU A 233 9.10 -31.85 -14.25
CA LEU A 233 9.46 -31.49 -15.59
C LEU A 233 10.64 -32.32 -16.07
N GLN A 234 10.57 -32.87 -17.27
CA GLN A 234 11.70 -33.54 -17.91
C GLN A 234 12.48 -32.65 -18.84
N ARG A 235 11.86 -31.57 -19.33
CA ARG A 235 12.45 -30.62 -20.29
C ARG A 235 12.05 -29.19 -19.96
N VAL A 236 12.92 -28.26 -20.36
CA VAL A 236 12.65 -26.81 -20.37
C VAL A 236 12.91 -26.32 -21.80
N GLY A 237 11.84 -25.91 -22.48
CA GLY A 237 11.88 -25.67 -23.92
C GLY A 237 12.24 -26.97 -24.68
N VAL A 238 13.30 -26.92 -25.47
CA VAL A 238 13.79 -28.10 -26.26
C VAL A 238 14.90 -28.88 -25.56
N LEU A 239 15.44 -28.37 -24.44
CA LEU A 239 16.55 -28.99 -23.72
C LEU A 239 16.06 -29.90 -22.61
N ASP A 240 16.77 -31.02 -22.40
CA ASP A 240 16.55 -31.84 -21.21
C ASP A 240 16.90 -31.05 -19.94
N LEU A 241 16.19 -31.28 -18.87
CA LEU A 241 16.30 -30.54 -17.62
C LEU A 241 17.73 -30.56 -17.06
N GLU A 242 18.41 -31.70 -17.09
CA GLU A 242 19.80 -31.81 -16.60
C GLU A 242 20.78 -30.98 -17.41
N THR A 243 20.53 -30.80 -18.72
CA THR A 243 21.34 -29.93 -19.58
C THR A 243 21.05 -28.46 -19.31
N PHE A 244 19.77 -28.12 -19.10
CA PHE A 244 19.34 -26.72 -18.87
C PHE A 244 19.68 -26.22 -17.46
N PHE A 245 19.34 -27.02 -16.44
CA PHE A 245 19.53 -26.65 -15.03
C PHE A 245 19.89 -27.90 -14.22
N PRO A 246 21.19 -28.24 -14.09
CA PRO A 246 21.68 -29.48 -13.48
C PRO A 246 21.24 -29.66 -12.03
N ALA A 247 21.19 -30.92 -11.57
CA ALA A 247 20.78 -31.25 -10.19
C ALA A 247 21.58 -30.50 -9.12
N LYS A 248 22.89 -30.28 -9.35
CA LYS A 248 23.75 -29.50 -8.44
C LYS A 248 23.26 -28.05 -8.28
N ASP A 249 22.88 -27.40 -9.39
CA ASP A 249 22.41 -26.00 -9.37
C ASP A 249 21.02 -25.91 -8.75
N ARG A 250 20.14 -26.89 -9.01
CA ARG A 250 18.83 -27.03 -8.35
C ARG A 250 18.97 -27.19 -6.84
N GLN A 251 19.93 -28.04 -6.39
CA GLN A 251 20.18 -28.21 -4.96
C GLN A 251 20.69 -26.91 -4.31
N ALA A 252 21.55 -26.16 -4.99
CA ALA A 252 22.01 -24.86 -4.47
C ALA A 252 20.86 -23.85 -4.32
N LEU A 253 19.92 -23.79 -5.28
CA LEU A 253 18.74 -22.94 -5.22
C LEU A 253 17.78 -23.41 -4.10
N ALA A 254 17.54 -24.71 -3.98
CA ALA A 254 16.72 -25.30 -2.93
C ALA A 254 17.27 -25.01 -1.53
N LEU A 255 18.58 -25.07 -1.33
CA LEU A 255 19.24 -24.72 -0.06
C LEU A 255 19.06 -23.24 0.30
N ARG A 256 19.12 -22.32 -0.67
CA ARG A 256 18.83 -20.89 -0.44
C ARG A 256 17.40 -20.67 0.02
N LEU A 257 16.43 -21.29 -0.66
CA LEU A 257 15.01 -21.20 -0.27
C LEU A 257 14.75 -21.83 1.11
N ASN A 258 15.36 -22.99 1.38
CA ASN A 258 15.25 -23.61 2.70
C ASN A 258 15.87 -22.74 3.79
N GLY A 259 16.92 -21.99 3.50
CA GLY A 259 17.52 -21.03 4.42
C GLY A 259 16.54 -19.94 4.85
N LEU A 260 15.68 -19.46 3.95
CA LEU A 260 14.59 -18.54 4.29
C LEU A 260 13.60 -19.21 5.25
N LEU A 261 13.11 -20.40 4.92
CA LEU A 261 12.15 -21.13 5.75
C LEU A 261 12.68 -21.46 7.15
N ALA A 262 13.97 -21.77 7.23
CA ALA A 262 14.64 -22.10 8.50
C ALA A 262 14.95 -20.83 9.35
N SER A 263 14.83 -19.64 8.78
CA SER A 263 15.07 -18.40 9.51
C SER A 263 13.89 -18.09 10.45
N PRO A 264 14.14 -17.94 11.78
CA PRO A 264 13.06 -17.63 12.72
C PRO A 264 12.28 -16.34 12.38
N GLY A 265 12.95 -15.34 11.78
CA GLY A 265 12.32 -14.10 11.35
C GLY A 265 11.35 -14.28 10.18
N PHE A 266 11.47 -15.37 9.42
CA PHE A 266 10.64 -15.60 8.24
C PHE A 266 9.28 -16.22 8.55
N ALA A 267 9.10 -16.85 9.71
CA ALA A 267 7.81 -17.42 10.13
C ALA A 267 6.69 -16.36 10.13
N SER A 268 7.03 -15.10 10.47
CA SER A 268 6.06 -14.00 10.48
C SER A 268 5.51 -13.60 9.12
N TRP A 269 6.08 -14.08 8.00
CA TRP A 269 5.55 -13.90 6.65
C TRP A 269 4.46 -14.89 6.27
N LEU A 270 4.29 -15.94 7.10
CA LEU A 270 3.27 -16.98 6.96
C LEU A 270 2.06 -16.74 7.86
N GLU A 271 2.18 -15.84 8.83
CA GLU A 271 1.19 -15.59 9.86
C GLU A 271 0.35 -14.34 9.55
N GLY A 272 -0.89 -14.33 10.06
CA GLY A 272 -1.78 -13.17 9.97
C GLY A 272 -2.86 -13.29 8.91
N GLU A 273 -3.48 -12.15 8.59
CA GLU A 273 -4.49 -12.07 7.53
C GLU A 273 -3.85 -12.36 6.16
N PRO A 274 -4.54 -13.04 5.25
CA PRO A 274 -4.04 -13.23 3.90
C PRO A 274 -3.90 -11.87 3.20
N LEU A 275 -2.93 -11.76 2.28
CA LEU A 275 -2.79 -10.61 1.39
C LEU A 275 -3.96 -10.61 0.39
N ASP A 276 -5.05 -9.97 0.79
CA ASP A 276 -6.30 -9.85 0.03
C ASP A 276 -6.67 -8.38 -0.12
N VAL A 277 -6.65 -7.87 -1.34
CA VAL A 277 -6.88 -6.44 -1.64
C VAL A 277 -8.28 -6.00 -1.24
N GLN A 278 -9.30 -6.85 -1.40
CA GLN A 278 -10.66 -6.52 -0.99
C GLN A 278 -10.72 -6.27 0.54
N ARG A 279 -10.05 -7.10 1.34
CA ARG A 279 -9.98 -6.93 2.79
C ARG A 279 -9.11 -5.75 3.21
N LEU A 280 -8.07 -5.44 2.44
CA LEU A 280 -7.26 -4.24 2.68
C LEU A 280 -8.02 -2.95 2.38
N LEU A 281 -9.03 -2.98 1.51
CA LEU A 281 -9.82 -1.82 1.12
C LEU A 281 -11.14 -1.69 1.86
N TRP A 282 -11.78 -2.79 2.28
CA TRP A 282 -13.06 -2.76 3.00
C TRP A 282 -13.09 -3.75 4.16
N THR A 283 -13.81 -3.39 5.21
CA THR A 283 -14.16 -4.35 6.26
C THR A 283 -15.21 -5.34 5.75
N ALA A 284 -15.47 -6.40 6.52
CA ALA A 284 -16.51 -7.37 6.20
C ALA A 284 -17.92 -6.74 6.13
N GLU A 285 -18.14 -5.67 6.89
CA GLU A 285 -19.37 -4.90 6.93
C GLU A 285 -19.48 -3.85 5.81
N GLY A 286 -18.46 -3.77 4.93
CA GLY A 286 -18.42 -2.84 3.81
C GLY A 286 -17.97 -1.41 4.17
N LYS A 287 -17.41 -1.17 5.36
CA LYS A 287 -16.82 0.11 5.71
C LYS A 287 -15.50 0.31 4.97
N PRO A 288 -15.24 1.49 4.35
CA PRO A 288 -13.97 1.77 3.70
C PRO A 288 -12.82 1.71 4.70
N ARG A 289 -11.66 1.26 4.24
CA ARG A 289 -10.45 1.11 5.07
C ARG A 289 -9.30 1.91 4.48
N LEU A 290 -8.52 2.56 5.34
CA LEU A 290 -7.17 3.01 5.04
C LEU A 290 -6.19 2.01 5.67
N SER A 291 -5.61 1.17 4.81
CA SER A 291 -4.61 0.17 5.21
C SER A 291 -3.21 0.72 5.07
N VAL A 292 -2.55 1.04 6.17
CA VAL A 292 -1.15 1.44 6.20
C VAL A 292 -0.27 0.20 6.24
N LEU A 293 0.46 -0.04 5.16
CA LEU A 293 1.42 -1.14 5.05
C LEU A 293 2.81 -0.61 5.44
N SER A 294 3.13 -0.69 6.73
CA SER A 294 4.39 -0.19 7.27
C SER A 294 5.52 -1.19 6.99
N ILE A 295 6.44 -0.80 6.11
CA ILE A 295 7.57 -1.62 5.64
C ILE A 295 8.92 -1.00 6.00
N ALA A 296 8.94 -0.01 6.89
CA ALA A 296 10.17 0.68 7.31
C ALA A 296 11.22 -0.26 7.92
N HIS A 297 10.77 -1.33 8.57
CA HIS A 297 11.62 -2.32 9.24
C HIS A 297 12.21 -3.39 8.32
N LEU A 298 11.72 -3.49 7.08
CA LEU A 298 12.17 -4.49 6.11
C LEU A 298 13.49 -4.06 5.45
N SER A 299 14.31 -5.04 5.10
CA SER A 299 15.47 -4.85 4.20
C SER A 299 15.01 -4.45 2.79
N GLU A 300 15.93 -3.95 1.98
CA GLU A 300 15.59 -3.55 0.60
C GLU A 300 15.04 -4.72 -0.22
N ALA A 301 15.62 -5.91 -0.12
CA ALA A 301 15.14 -7.10 -0.82
C ALA A 301 13.73 -7.51 -0.37
N GLU A 302 13.45 -7.47 0.94
CA GLU A 302 12.14 -7.76 1.50
C GLU A 302 11.09 -6.73 1.07
N ARG A 303 11.46 -5.43 1.01
CA ARG A 303 10.59 -4.37 0.50
C ARG A 303 10.22 -4.60 -0.96
N GLN A 304 11.21 -4.89 -1.81
CA GLN A 304 10.98 -5.18 -3.23
C GLN A 304 10.09 -6.41 -3.40
N PHE A 305 10.35 -7.48 -2.66
CA PHE A 305 9.52 -8.68 -2.65
C PHE A 305 8.07 -8.39 -2.28
N PHE A 306 7.86 -7.76 -1.12
CA PHE A 306 6.53 -7.46 -0.63
C PHE A 306 5.74 -6.55 -1.59
N VAL A 307 6.35 -5.44 -2.03
CA VAL A 307 5.68 -4.48 -2.92
C VAL A 307 5.38 -5.11 -4.27
N THR A 308 6.24 -6.01 -4.77
CA THR A 308 5.97 -6.76 -6.01
C THR A 308 4.69 -7.59 -5.88
N LEU A 309 4.58 -8.41 -4.83
CA LEU A 309 3.41 -9.25 -4.61
C LEU A 309 2.14 -8.42 -4.36
N LEU A 310 2.25 -7.35 -3.58
CA LEU A 310 1.13 -6.44 -3.34
C LEU A 310 0.61 -5.82 -4.64
N LEU A 311 1.48 -5.30 -5.49
CA LEU A 311 1.09 -4.68 -6.76
C LEU A 311 0.45 -5.69 -7.72
N GLU A 312 0.93 -6.93 -7.75
CA GLU A 312 0.30 -8.00 -8.52
C GLU A 312 -1.13 -8.30 -8.04
N GLU A 313 -1.32 -8.40 -6.73
CA GLU A 313 -2.67 -8.60 -6.18
C GLU A 313 -3.58 -7.40 -6.43
N VAL A 314 -3.06 -6.16 -6.35
CA VAL A 314 -3.82 -4.94 -6.68
C VAL A 314 -4.21 -4.93 -8.15
N ILE A 315 -3.32 -5.28 -9.07
CA ILE A 315 -3.59 -5.35 -10.51
C ILE A 315 -4.63 -6.44 -10.81
N ALA A 316 -4.49 -7.62 -10.21
CA ALA A 316 -5.44 -8.71 -10.39
C ALA A 316 -6.84 -8.33 -9.87
N TRP A 317 -6.92 -7.75 -8.65
CA TRP A 317 -8.15 -7.26 -8.06
C TRP A 317 -8.79 -6.18 -8.94
N MET A 318 -8.01 -5.20 -9.38
CA MET A 318 -8.46 -4.10 -10.23
C MET A 318 -9.10 -4.61 -11.54
N ARG A 319 -8.43 -5.54 -12.23
CA ARG A 319 -8.90 -6.12 -13.50
C ARG A 319 -10.20 -6.93 -13.34
N ALA A 320 -10.47 -7.44 -12.15
CA ALA A 320 -11.72 -8.12 -11.82
C ALA A 320 -12.89 -7.16 -11.56
N GLN A 321 -12.64 -5.84 -11.43
CA GLN A 321 -13.69 -4.86 -11.20
C GLN A 321 -14.33 -4.39 -12.52
N PRO A 322 -15.61 -4.01 -12.49
CA PRO A 322 -16.23 -3.33 -13.64
C PRO A 322 -15.58 -1.95 -13.84
N GLY A 323 -15.46 -1.51 -15.09
CA GLY A 323 -14.99 -0.18 -15.43
C GLY A 323 -15.83 0.94 -14.80
N THR A 324 -15.21 2.06 -14.46
CA THR A 324 -15.88 3.23 -13.88
C THR A 324 -15.07 4.50 -14.11
N THR A 325 -15.75 5.65 -14.14
CA THR A 325 -15.14 6.99 -14.15
C THR A 325 -15.04 7.62 -12.75
N SER A 326 -15.65 6.98 -11.74
CA SER A 326 -15.59 7.44 -10.36
C SER A 326 -14.36 6.87 -9.65
N LEU A 327 -13.82 7.61 -8.68
CA LEU A 327 -12.72 7.14 -7.85
C LEU A 327 -13.22 6.02 -6.92
N ARG A 328 -12.75 4.79 -7.17
CA ARG A 328 -13.13 3.57 -6.43
C ARG A 328 -12.23 3.33 -5.22
N ALA A 329 -10.92 3.50 -5.41
CA ALA A 329 -9.90 3.25 -4.41
C ALA A 329 -8.62 4.01 -4.73
N LEU A 330 -7.76 4.19 -3.73
CA LEU A 330 -6.43 4.77 -3.90
C LEU A 330 -5.34 3.75 -3.56
N LEU A 331 -4.28 3.75 -4.37
CA LEU A 331 -2.98 3.20 -4.02
C LEU A 331 -2.04 4.37 -3.77
N TYR A 332 -1.67 4.59 -2.53
CA TYR A 332 -0.72 5.64 -2.14
C TYR A 332 0.63 5.02 -1.80
N MET A 333 1.71 5.60 -2.29
CA MET A 333 3.06 5.23 -1.89
C MET A 333 3.86 6.44 -1.47
N ASP A 334 4.26 6.49 -0.19
CA ASP A 334 5.25 7.46 0.27
C ASP A 334 6.65 6.98 -0.13
N GLU A 335 7.46 7.91 -0.60
CA GLU A 335 8.84 7.67 -1.06
C GLU A 335 8.98 6.51 -2.03
N VAL A 336 8.52 6.71 -3.26
CA VAL A 336 8.61 5.72 -4.35
C VAL A 336 10.06 5.46 -4.83
N PHE A 337 11.02 6.19 -4.26
CA PHE A 337 12.44 5.99 -4.51
C PHE A 337 12.85 4.52 -4.35
N GLY A 338 13.61 3.99 -5.30
CA GLY A 338 14.06 2.60 -5.33
C GLY A 338 13.08 1.61 -5.98
N PHE A 339 11.77 1.94 -6.02
CA PHE A 339 10.76 1.06 -6.63
C PHE A 339 10.45 1.39 -8.09
N LEU A 340 10.75 2.61 -8.50
CA LEU A 340 10.49 3.12 -9.85
C LEU A 340 11.71 3.89 -10.40
N PRO A 341 12.90 3.30 -10.38
CA PRO A 341 14.13 4.00 -10.77
C PRO A 341 14.21 4.22 -12.29
N PRO A 342 14.95 5.25 -12.77
CA PRO A 342 15.02 5.56 -14.19
C PRO A 342 15.79 4.51 -15.02
N VAL A 343 16.81 3.85 -14.44
CA VAL A 343 17.72 2.95 -15.17
C VAL A 343 17.53 1.49 -14.78
N LYS A 344 17.51 1.18 -13.49
CA LYS A 344 17.32 -0.20 -13.00
C LYS A 344 15.90 -0.68 -13.32
N GLU A 345 15.74 -1.99 -13.49
CA GLU A 345 14.47 -2.63 -13.80
C GLU A 345 14.03 -3.60 -12.67
N PRO A 346 13.79 -3.11 -11.43
CA PRO A 346 13.26 -3.97 -10.39
C PRO A 346 11.87 -4.48 -10.79
N PRO A 347 11.41 -5.63 -10.27
CA PRO A 347 10.11 -6.21 -10.59
C PRO A 347 8.94 -5.22 -10.37
N THR A 348 9.04 -4.36 -9.36
CA THR A 348 8.06 -3.34 -9.01
C THR A 348 7.86 -2.28 -10.09
N LYS A 349 8.92 -1.94 -10.85
CA LYS A 349 8.87 -0.86 -11.87
C LYS A 349 7.83 -1.15 -12.94
N ARG A 350 7.85 -2.36 -13.51
CA ARG A 350 6.88 -2.77 -14.54
C ARG A 350 5.44 -2.69 -14.00
N LEU A 351 5.23 -3.11 -12.76
CA LEU A 351 3.92 -3.13 -12.13
C LEU A 351 3.37 -1.73 -11.88
N PHE A 352 4.20 -0.80 -11.38
CA PHE A 352 3.81 0.61 -11.26
C PHE A 352 3.46 1.22 -12.62
N LEU A 353 4.27 0.95 -13.66
CA LEU A 353 3.96 1.43 -15.01
C LEU A 353 2.64 0.85 -15.53
N THR A 354 2.33 -0.40 -15.22
CA THR A 354 1.03 -1.03 -15.55
C THR A 354 -0.11 -0.34 -14.81
N MET A 355 0.03 -0.09 -13.51
CA MET A 355 -0.94 0.67 -12.72
C MET A 355 -1.22 2.04 -13.34
N LEU A 356 -0.17 2.83 -13.59
CA LEU A 356 -0.29 4.17 -14.17
C LEU A 356 -0.90 4.21 -15.58
N LYS A 357 -0.89 3.10 -16.32
CA LYS A 357 -1.49 3.00 -17.66
C LYS A 357 -2.92 2.48 -17.65
N GLN A 358 -3.25 1.57 -16.74
CA GLN A 358 -4.49 0.79 -16.81
C GLN A 358 -5.51 1.13 -15.71
N ALA A 359 -5.04 1.58 -14.52
CA ALA A 359 -5.87 1.67 -13.33
C ALA A 359 -6.99 2.71 -13.45
N ARG A 360 -6.81 3.76 -14.27
CA ARG A 360 -7.84 4.76 -14.58
C ARG A 360 -9.16 4.12 -15.03
N ALA A 361 -9.12 3.13 -15.91
CA ALA A 361 -10.31 2.49 -16.46
C ALA A 361 -11.18 1.80 -15.39
N TYR A 362 -10.58 1.46 -14.25
CA TYR A 362 -11.21 0.78 -13.13
C TYR A 362 -11.48 1.69 -11.93
N GLY A 363 -11.20 3.00 -12.07
CA GLY A 363 -11.37 3.98 -11.01
C GLY A 363 -10.35 3.86 -9.87
N VAL A 364 -9.19 3.26 -10.11
CA VAL A 364 -8.13 3.17 -9.12
C VAL A 364 -7.12 4.28 -9.33
N GLY A 365 -7.04 5.19 -8.36
CA GLY A 365 -6.06 6.28 -8.35
C GLY A 365 -4.73 5.82 -7.77
N THR A 366 -3.62 6.14 -8.45
CA THR A 366 -2.27 5.91 -7.91
C THR A 366 -1.65 7.24 -7.54
N VAL A 367 -1.29 7.42 -6.26
CA VAL A 367 -0.65 8.62 -5.76
C VAL A 367 0.76 8.27 -5.31
N LEU A 368 1.75 8.81 -6.02
CA LEU A 368 3.16 8.57 -5.74
C LEU A 368 3.79 9.80 -5.10
N ALA A 369 4.55 9.62 -4.03
CA ALA A 369 5.25 10.70 -3.38
C ALA A 369 6.76 10.43 -3.32
N THR A 370 7.59 11.48 -3.45
CA THR A 370 9.04 11.39 -3.28
C THR A 370 9.64 12.72 -2.85
N GLN A 371 10.84 12.65 -2.29
CA GLN A 371 11.67 13.83 -2.05
C GLN A 371 12.66 14.06 -3.21
N ASN A 372 12.98 13.03 -3.99
CA ASN A 372 13.99 13.04 -5.03
C ASN A 372 13.39 12.69 -6.40
N PRO A 373 12.83 13.65 -7.14
CA PRO A 373 12.20 13.38 -8.45
C PRO A 373 13.20 12.89 -9.50
N VAL A 374 14.50 13.19 -9.35
CA VAL A 374 15.57 12.73 -10.27
C VAL A 374 15.68 11.21 -10.29
N ASP A 375 15.37 10.57 -9.16
CA ASP A 375 15.51 9.12 -8.98
C ASP A 375 14.25 8.33 -9.38
N VAL A 376 13.28 8.99 -10.04
CA VAL A 376 12.04 8.36 -10.51
C VAL A 376 12.00 8.35 -12.05
N ASP A 377 11.52 7.24 -12.63
CA ASP A 377 11.37 7.10 -14.09
C ASP A 377 10.39 8.13 -14.65
N TYR A 378 10.83 8.91 -15.62
CA TYR A 378 10.00 9.97 -16.22
C TYR A 378 8.77 9.43 -16.97
N LYS A 379 8.83 8.19 -17.51
CA LYS A 379 7.69 7.55 -18.17
C LYS A 379 6.54 7.31 -17.20
N ALA A 380 6.86 7.07 -15.92
CA ALA A 380 5.85 7.02 -14.88
C ALA A 380 5.28 8.41 -14.63
N LEU A 381 6.16 9.40 -14.49
CA LEU A 381 5.75 10.77 -14.19
C LEU A 381 4.83 11.36 -15.26
N SER A 382 5.09 11.10 -16.54
CA SER A 382 4.25 11.58 -17.66
C SER A 382 2.84 10.98 -17.68
N ASN A 383 2.59 9.89 -16.95
CA ASN A 383 1.24 9.32 -16.81
C ASN A 383 0.42 9.92 -15.65
N CYS A 384 1.01 10.81 -14.84
CA CYS A 384 0.30 11.46 -13.74
C CYS A 384 -0.38 12.74 -14.23
N GLY A 385 -1.71 12.81 -14.09
CA GLY A 385 -2.50 13.99 -14.46
C GLY A 385 -2.38 15.13 -13.47
N THR A 386 -2.23 14.83 -12.18
CA THR A 386 -2.10 15.84 -11.12
C THR A 386 -0.69 15.85 -10.55
N TRP A 387 -0.09 17.04 -10.49
CA TRP A 387 1.23 17.28 -9.92
C TRP A 387 1.11 18.21 -8.73
N LEU A 388 1.58 17.78 -7.57
CA LEU A 388 1.63 18.56 -6.33
C LEU A 388 3.09 18.87 -6.01
N LEU A 389 3.54 20.06 -6.38
CA LEU A 389 4.95 20.45 -6.35
C LEU A 389 5.22 21.34 -5.16
N GLY A 390 5.93 20.82 -4.17
CA GLY A 390 6.48 21.56 -3.06
C GLY A 390 7.89 22.07 -3.36
N ARG A 391 8.51 22.71 -2.36
CA ARG A 391 9.89 23.20 -2.47
C ARG A 391 10.84 22.05 -2.85
N LEU A 392 11.69 22.28 -3.87
CA LEU A 392 12.71 21.36 -4.38
C LEU A 392 14.09 21.74 -3.84
N GLN A 393 15.02 20.79 -3.84
CA GLN A 393 16.33 20.96 -3.22
C GLN A 393 17.38 21.44 -4.21
N THR A 394 17.38 20.92 -5.43
CA THR A 394 18.42 21.16 -6.43
C THR A 394 17.85 21.61 -7.77
N GLU A 395 18.67 22.27 -8.60
CA GLU A 395 18.30 22.62 -9.98
C GLU A 395 17.99 21.36 -10.81
N ARG A 396 18.65 20.25 -10.55
CA ARG A 396 18.35 18.96 -11.21
C ARG A 396 16.94 18.46 -10.91
N ASP A 397 16.46 18.66 -9.67
CA ASP A 397 15.09 18.32 -9.29
C ASP A 397 14.09 19.19 -10.05
N VAL A 398 14.39 20.47 -10.17
CA VAL A 398 13.58 21.42 -10.94
C VAL A 398 13.53 21.01 -12.41
N ASP A 399 14.68 20.74 -13.04
CA ASP A 399 14.75 20.31 -14.44
C ASP A 399 13.93 19.04 -14.66
N ARG A 400 14.08 18.05 -13.76
CA ARG A 400 13.35 16.79 -13.85
C ARG A 400 11.84 16.94 -13.76
N VAL A 401 11.38 17.80 -12.86
CA VAL A 401 9.96 18.15 -12.72
C VAL A 401 9.46 18.89 -13.97
N MET A 402 10.24 19.83 -14.49
CA MET A 402 9.91 20.57 -15.71
C MET A 402 9.77 19.64 -16.93
N ASP A 403 10.67 18.67 -17.10
CA ASP A 403 10.59 17.67 -18.17
C ASP A 403 9.30 16.82 -18.04
N GLY A 404 8.97 16.41 -16.82
CA GLY A 404 7.76 15.66 -16.53
C GLY A 404 6.49 16.45 -16.84
N LEU A 405 6.41 17.69 -16.41
CA LEU A 405 5.27 18.60 -16.67
C LEU A 405 5.11 18.88 -18.17
N ALA A 406 6.21 19.14 -18.89
CA ALA A 406 6.18 19.31 -20.33
C ALA A 406 5.67 18.06 -21.05
N GLY A 407 6.09 16.88 -20.60
CA GLY A 407 5.60 15.59 -21.11
C GLY A 407 4.10 15.38 -20.84
N ALA A 408 3.62 15.69 -19.64
CA ALA A 408 2.22 15.59 -19.26
C ALA A 408 1.33 16.56 -20.06
N ALA A 409 1.78 17.82 -20.21
CA ALA A 409 1.09 18.84 -21.00
C ALA A 409 1.00 18.44 -22.49
N ALA A 410 2.10 17.92 -23.06
CA ALA A 410 2.12 17.44 -24.44
C ALA A 410 1.15 16.27 -24.64
N ALA A 411 1.08 15.33 -23.70
CA ALA A 411 0.15 14.20 -23.73
C ALA A 411 -1.31 14.65 -23.61
N ALA A 412 -1.59 15.69 -22.83
CA ALA A 412 -2.92 16.27 -22.65
C ALA A 412 -3.30 17.28 -23.75
N GLY A 413 -2.37 17.69 -24.62
CA GLY A 413 -2.60 18.72 -25.66
C GLY A 413 -2.76 20.13 -25.09
N THR A 414 -2.23 20.40 -23.89
CA THR A 414 -2.30 21.70 -23.21
C THR A 414 -1.01 22.52 -23.38
N THR A 415 -1.10 23.83 -23.19
CA THR A 415 0.06 24.71 -23.23
C THR A 415 0.77 24.73 -21.86
N PHE A 416 2.09 24.75 -21.87
CA PHE A 416 2.93 24.76 -20.67
C PHE A 416 3.90 25.96 -20.70
N ASP A 417 3.73 26.92 -19.77
CA ASP A 417 4.69 28.03 -19.60
C ASP A 417 5.83 27.61 -18.65
N ALA A 418 6.89 27.08 -19.25
CA ALA A 418 8.07 26.65 -18.53
C ALA A 418 8.75 27.78 -17.74
N GLY A 419 8.75 29.01 -18.27
CA GLY A 419 9.40 30.14 -17.62
C GLY A 419 8.67 30.61 -16.35
N ALA A 420 7.35 30.75 -16.43
CA ALA A 420 6.52 31.08 -15.28
C ALA A 420 6.58 29.99 -14.20
N THR A 421 6.43 28.71 -14.61
CA THR A 421 6.48 27.58 -13.68
C THR A 421 7.81 27.49 -12.94
N ARG A 422 8.95 27.64 -13.64
CA ARG A 422 10.28 27.62 -13.00
C ARG A 422 10.44 28.74 -11.97
N ARG A 423 9.99 29.98 -12.30
CA ARG A 423 10.01 31.10 -11.33
C ARG A 423 9.16 30.82 -10.10
N THR A 424 7.97 30.24 -10.30
CA THR A 424 7.08 29.84 -9.19
C THR A 424 7.71 28.78 -8.29
N LEU A 425 8.30 27.74 -8.88
CA LEU A 425 8.97 26.67 -8.12
C LEU A 425 10.13 27.19 -7.27
N ALA A 426 10.91 28.13 -7.79
CA ALA A 426 12.03 28.75 -7.06
C ALA A 426 11.57 29.57 -5.85
N GLY A 427 10.34 30.11 -5.87
CA GLY A 427 9.76 30.93 -4.79
C GLY A 427 8.95 30.15 -3.75
N LEU A 428 8.83 28.80 -3.87
CA LEU A 428 8.01 28.01 -2.97
C LEU A 428 8.55 27.98 -1.54
N ARG A 429 7.64 28.14 -0.58
CA ARG A 429 7.90 28.08 0.86
C ARG A 429 7.41 26.77 1.47
N SER A 430 7.72 26.56 2.75
CA SER A 430 7.15 25.41 3.50
C SER A 430 5.63 25.47 3.47
N ARG A 431 4.98 24.35 3.21
CA ARG A 431 3.54 24.15 3.09
C ARG A 431 2.85 24.91 1.93
N VAL A 432 3.62 25.52 1.04
CA VAL A 432 3.11 26.12 -0.19
C VAL A 432 3.45 25.22 -1.36
N PHE A 433 2.44 24.85 -2.14
CA PHE A 433 2.56 23.93 -3.27
C PHE A 433 1.99 24.54 -4.54
N LEU A 434 2.61 24.21 -5.66
CA LEU A 434 2.05 24.41 -6.99
C LEU A 434 1.30 23.14 -7.39
N MET A 435 0.00 23.22 -7.57
CA MET A 435 -0.81 22.15 -8.17
C MET A 435 -0.95 22.40 -9.65
N ASN A 436 -0.50 21.45 -10.46
CA ASN A 436 -0.77 21.39 -11.89
C ASN A 436 -1.63 20.17 -12.17
N ASP A 437 -2.86 20.42 -12.59
CA ASP A 437 -3.84 19.39 -12.92
C ASP A 437 -4.20 19.51 -14.41
N VAL A 438 -4.06 18.44 -15.15
CA VAL A 438 -4.36 18.41 -16.60
C VAL A 438 -5.84 18.65 -16.93
N HIS A 439 -6.72 18.56 -15.93
CA HIS A 439 -8.15 18.83 -16.06
C HIS A 439 -8.52 20.29 -15.80
N GLU A 440 -7.56 21.09 -15.33
CA GLU A 440 -7.76 22.50 -15.02
C GLU A 440 -7.04 23.40 -16.04
N GLU A 441 -7.57 24.59 -16.27
CA GLU A 441 -7.02 25.53 -17.27
C GLU A 441 -5.66 26.10 -16.89
N ALA A 442 -5.37 26.23 -15.60
CA ALA A 442 -4.14 26.83 -15.10
C ALA A 442 -3.67 26.19 -13.79
N PRO A 443 -2.35 26.14 -13.56
CA PRO A 443 -1.80 25.73 -12.28
C PRO A 443 -2.23 26.65 -11.13
N VAL A 444 -2.45 26.06 -9.94
CA VAL A 444 -2.86 26.80 -8.74
C VAL A 444 -1.77 26.75 -7.69
N LEU A 445 -1.36 27.90 -7.19
CA LEU A 445 -0.48 28.03 -6.04
C LEU A 445 -1.34 28.07 -4.77
N PHE A 446 -1.04 27.20 -3.81
CA PHE A 446 -1.84 27.09 -2.59
C PHE A 446 -1.02 26.74 -1.35
N HIS A 447 -1.50 27.18 -0.20
CA HIS A 447 -1.00 26.78 1.10
C HIS A 447 -1.89 25.63 1.64
N THR A 448 -1.26 24.52 2.06
CA THR A 448 -1.99 23.34 2.53
C THR A 448 -2.71 23.63 3.84
N ARG A 449 -3.91 23.02 4.01
CA ARG A 449 -4.60 23.05 5.29
C ARG A 449 -3.83 22.31 6.39
N TRP A 450 -4.23 22.49 7.62
CA TRP A 450 -3.74 21.70 8.72
C TRP A 450 -4.33 20.29 8.65
N ALA A 451 -3.49 19.25 8.78
CA ALA A 451 -3.95 17.87 8.82
C ALA A 451 -4.76 17.61 10.12
N MET A 452 -5.80 16.80 10.02
CA MET A 452 -6.59 16.37 11.19
C MET A 452 -5.78 15.41 12.07
N SER A 453 -4.95 14.59 11.46
CA SER A 453 -4.06 13.65 12.14
C SER A 453 -2.87 14.36 12.77
N TYR A 454 -2.48 13.94 13.97
CA TYR A 454 -1.30 14.49 14.65
C TYR A 454 -0.01 13.98 14.00
N LEU A 455 0.74 14.89 13.40
CA LEU A 455 2.01 14.59 12.74
C LEU A 455 3.16 14.54 13.76
N ARG A 456 3.33 13.39 14.39
CA ARG A 456 4.38 13.13 15.37
C ARG A 456 5.72 12.80 14.68
N GLY A 457 5.69 12.27 13.47
CA GLY A 457 6.80 11.61 12.78
C GLY A 457 6.73 10.09 12.90
N PRO A 458 7.79 9.35 12.52
CA PRO A 458 7.77 7.90 12.46
C PRO A 458 7.39 7.25 13.79
N LEU A 459 6.51 6.24 13.72
CA LEU A 459 6.08 5.47 14.87
C LEU A 459 7.07 4.32 15.15
N THR A 460 7.38 4.12 16.42
CA THR A 460 8.14 2.95 16.86
C THR A 460 7.28 1.68 16.78
N ARG A 461 7.93 0.49 16.73
CA ARG A 461 7.23 -0.80 16.79
C ARG A 461 6.32 -0.93 18.01
N GLN A 462 6.72 -0.43 19.16
CA GLN A 462 5.93 -0.43 20.39
C GLN A 462 4.66 0.42 20.23
N GLN A 463 4.79 1.61 19.64
CA GLN A 463 3.65 2.51 19.41
C GLN A 463 2.66 1.94 18.37
N ILE A 464 3.17 1.30 17.31
CA ILE A 464 2.32 0.57 16.37
C ILE A 464 1.58 -0.56 17.10
N GLY A 465 2.27 -1.32 17.96
CA GLY A 465 1.67 -2.38 18.79
C GLY A 465 0.56 -1.85 19.69
N GLN A 466 0.78 -0.70 20.31
CA GLN A 466 -0.23 -0.04 21.16
C GLN A 466 -1.47 0.36 20.35
N LEU A 467 -1.31 0.93 19.16
CA LEU A 467 -2.43 1.31 18.29
C LEU A 467 -3.23 0.11 17.79
N MET A 468 -2.57 -1.03 17.59
CA MET A 468 -3.21 -2.25 17.05
C MET A 468 -3.61 -3.27 18.12
N ALA A 469 -3.40 -2.98 19.40
CA ALA A 469 -3.61 -3.94 20.50
C ALA A 469 -5.05 -4.50 20.55
N GLU A 470 -6.05 -3.63 20.47
CA GLU A 470 -7.47 -4.04 20.51
C GLU A 470 -7.84 -4.93 19.30
N ARG A 471 -7.32 -4.61 18.12
CA ARG A 471 -7.58 -5.38 16.91
C ARG A 471 -6.94 -6.76 16.95
N LYS A 472 -5.72 -6.86 17.47
CA LYS A 472 -5.04 -8.15 17.65
C LYS A 472 -5.82 -9.05 18.60
N ALA A 473 -6.31 -8.53 19.71
CA ALA A 473 -7.13 -9.28 20.65
C ALA A 473 -8.42 -9.79 19.98
N GLY A 474 -9.01 -9.05 19.05
CA GLY A 474 -10.19 -9.47 18.28
C GLY A 474 -9.89 -10.56 17.24
N VAL A 475 -8.70 -10.51 16.60
CA VAL A 475 -8.26 -11.54 15.63
C VAL A 475 -7.94 -12.86 16.33
N ASP A 476 -7.29 -12.82 17.49
CA ASP A 476 -6.95 -14.01 18.28
C ASP A 476 -8.19 -14.71 18.86
N ALA A 477 -9.30 -13.98 19.03
CA ALA A 477 -10.58 -14.52 19.50
C ALA A 477 -11.44 -15.16 18.39
N ALA A 478 -11.12 -14.97 17.12
CA ALA A 478 -11.84 -15.56 16.00
C ALA A 478 -11.36 -17.00 15.75
N PRO A 479 -12.25 -18.01 15.60
CA PRO A 479 -11.85 -19.38 15.35
C PRO A 479 -11.07 -19.46 14.02
N SER A 480 -9.85 -20.01 14.07
CA SER A 480 -9.01 -20.22 12.89
C SER A 480 -9.76 -21.05 11.85
N PRO A 481 -9.92 -20.65 10.60
CA PRO A 481 -10.46 -21.48 9.56
C PRO A 481 -9.46 -22.57 9.19
N GLY A 482 -9.72 -23.81 9.69
CA GLY A 482 -9.16 -25.04 9.13
C GLY A 482 -7.77 -25.47 9.60
N GLY A 483 -7.66 -25.86 10.86
CA GLY A 483 -6.63 -26.84 11.23
C GLY A 483 -6.98 -28.17 10.59
N LEU A 484 -6.27 -28.58 9.55
CA LEU A 484 -6.30 -29.92 9.02
C LEU A 484 -5.84 -30.88 10.12
N GLY A 485 -6.78 -31.72 10.59
CA GLY A 485 -6.61 -32.66 11.67
C GLY A 485 -5.43 -33.60 11.45
N ALA A 486 -4.52 -33.59 12.40
CA ALA A 486 -3.59 -34.68 12.60
C ALA A 486 -4.41 -35.93 12.98
N GLY A 487 -4.40 -36.95 12.13
CA GLY A 487 -5.11 -38.20 12.33
C GLY A 487 -4.67 -38.88 13.61
N ALA A 488 -5.60 -39.01 14.54
CA ALA A 488 -5.47 -39.88 15.69
C ALA A 488 -5.58 -41.33 15.22
N ALA A 489 -4.49 -42.07 15.36
CA ALA A 489 -4.46 -43.53 15.20
C ALA A 489 -5.32 -44.16 16.30
N ALA A 490 -6.43 -44.77 15.91
CA ALA A 490 -7.26 -45.59 16.78
C ALA A 490 -6.61 -46.95 16.95
N THR A 491 -6.10 -47.24 18.14
CA THR A 491 -5.80 -48.59 18.59
C THR A 491 -7.10 -49.24 19.04
N GLY A 492 -7.51 -50.31 18.30
CA GLY A 492 -8.64 -51.14 18.68
C GLY A 492 -8.30 -52.10 19.78
N THR A 493 -9.20 -52.26 20.75
CA THR A 493 -9.36 -53.51 21.54
C THR A 493 -10.84 -53.83 21.60
N GLY A 494 -11.18 -55.06 21.17
CA GLY A 494 -12.52 -55.60 21.10
C GLY A 494 -13.02 -56.18 22.40
N ALA A 495 -14.31 -56.40 22.48
CA ALA A 495 -15.11 -57.43 23.13
C ALA A 495 -16.57 -56.95 23.12
N GLY A 496 -17.57 -57.56 22.52
CA GLY A 496 -18.06 -58.87 22.69
C GLY A 496 -19.49 -58.79 23.22
N ALA A 497 -20.45 -59.51 22.52
CA ALA A 497 -21.73 -60.04 23.01
C ALA A 497 -23.04 -59.26 22.77
N ALA A 498 -23.81 -59.70 21.77
CA ALA A 498 -25.03 -60.50 21.83
C ALA A 498 -26.32 -59.79 22.31
N GLY A 499 -27.39 -59.99 21.50
CA GLY A 499 -28.80 -59.99 21.95
C GLY A 499 -29.77 -59.35 20.95
N ALA A 500 -30.29 -60.07 20.04
CA ALA A 500 -31.61 -60.55 19.74
C ALA A 500 -32.82 -59.61 19.92
N GLY A 501 -33.66 -59.59 18.86
CA GLY A 501 -35.09 -59.41 19.01
C GLY A 501 -35.79 -58.47 18.05
N ALA A 502 -36.22 -58.95 16.91
CA ALA A 502 -37.59 -59.13 16.43
C ALA A 502 -38.41 -57.82 16.04
N ALA A 503 -38.70 -57.77 14.78
CA ALA A 503 -40.00 -57.82 14.10
C ALA A 503 -40.98 -56.68 14.23
N GLY A 504 -41.52 -56.29 13.06
CA GLY A 504 -42.81 -55.56 12.88
C GLY A 504 -42.83 -54.60 11.72
N ALA A 505 -43.11 -54.96 10.62
CA ALA A 505 -44.08 -54.92 9.56
C ALA A 505 -45.10 -53.77 9.57
N GLY A 506 -45.37 -53.24 8.37
CA GLY A 506 -46.53 -52.49 7.99
C GLY A 506 -46.22 -51.19 7.28
N ALA A 507 -46.20 -51.11 6.00
CA ALA A 507 -47.20 -51.15 4.93
C ALA A 507 -47.94 -49.82 4.71
N SER A 508 -47.84 -49.39 3.41
CA SER A 508 -48.79 -48.55 2.63
C SER A 508 -48.99 -47.11 3.08
N GLY A 509 -49.08 -46.14 2.19
CA GLY A 509 -49.41 -46.01 0.79
C GLY A 509 -49.67 -44.57 0.46
N ALA A 510 -49.38 -44.25 -0.75
CA ALA A 510 -49.98 -43.32 -1.65
C ALA A 510 -50.56 -41.97 -1.19
N GLY A 511 -50.16 -40.98 -1.90
CA GLY A 511 -50.72 -39.63 -2.06
C GLY A 511 -49.70 -38.71 -2.70
#